data_5dabd34bbcb656554624bdfaa8525783
#
_entry.id   5dabd34bbcb656554624bdfaa8525783
#
_cell.length_a   1.000
_cell.length_b   1.000
_cell.length_c   1.000
_cell.angle_alpha   90.00
_cell.angle_beta   90.00
_cell.angle_gamma   90.00
#
_symmetry.space_group_name_H-M   'P 1'
#
loop_
_entity.id
_entity.type
_entity.pdbx_description
1 polymer ?
#
loop_
_entity_poly.entity_id
_entity_poly.type
_entity_poly.pdbx_seq_one_letter_code
_entity_poly.pdbx_strand_id
1 'polypeptide(L)'
;KIIATSNIDCVNNAPEFSFNREPLLEKNEEIKDNSFLMLLKVLNRAGVLNVACAGLDGYSNKEDNYYNPSMEYSFVKNAAYYLNNHIKNVLLDFSNININFVTYSHYLDQEDSNDAAF
;
A
#
# COMPACT_ATOMS: atom_id res chain seq x y z
N LYS A 1 13.64 -12.03 8.64
CA LYS A 1 13.26 -12.76 7.43
C LYS A 1 13.10 -11.79 6.26
N ILE A 2 13.48 -12.24 5.08
CA ILE A 2 13.35 -11.45 3.86
C ILE A 2 12.29 -12.09 2.98
N ILE A 3 11.30 -11.30 2.60
CA ILE A 3 10.26 -11.67 1.65
C ILE A 3 10.37 -10.70 0.48
N ALA A 4 10.44 -11.22 -0.73
CA ALA A 4 10.59 -10.38 -1.91
C ALA A 4 9.66 -10.85 -3.04
N THR A 5 9.33 -9.93 -3.93
CA THR A 5 8.70 -10.27 -5.20
C THR A 5 9.76 -10.69 -6.22
N SER A 6 9.33 -11.43 -7.24
CA SER A 6 10.24 -12.06 -8.21
C SER A 6 11.09 -11.09 -9.03
N ASN A 7 10.70 -9.81 -9.07
CA ASN A 7 11.44 -8.77 -9.79
C ASN A 7 12.59 -8.14 -9.00
N ILE A 8 12.76 -8.53 -7.74
CA ILE A 8 13.78 -7.96 -6.86
C ILE A 8 15.01 -8.86 -6.86
N ASP A 9 16.16 -8.28 -7.15
CA ASP A 9 17.44 -8.95 -7.05
C ASP A 9 18.07 -8.66 -5.69
N CYS A 10 18.25 -9.71 -4.89
CA CYS A 10 18.83 -9.62 -3.57
C CYS A 10 20.30 -10.06 -3.64
N VAL A 11 21.19 -9.09 -3.84
CA VAL A 11 22.62 -9.36 -4.11
C VAL A 11 23.33 -10.00 -2.93
N ASN A 12 23.07 -9.55 -1.70
CA ASN A 12 23.83 -9.97 -0.52
C ASN A 12 23.11 -11.00 0.34
N ASN A 13 21.81 -11.05 0.29
CA ASN A 13 20.99 -11.96 1.08
C ASN A 13 19.85 -12.48 0.24
N ALA A 14 19.83 -13.78 0.00
CA ALA A 14 18.70 -14.40 -0.67
C ALA A 14 17.42 -14.24 0.18
N PRO A 15 16.27 -13.94 -0.40
CA PRO A 15 15.03 -13.90 0.36
C PRO A 15 14.64 -15.32 0.82
N GLU A 16 14.04 -15.43 2.00
CA GLU A 16 13.52 -16.70 2.49
C GLU A 16 12.29 -17.13 1.66
N PHE A 17 11.52 -16.16 1.21
CA PHE A 17 10.36 -16.38 0.37
C PHE A 17 10.39 -15.41 -0.80
N SER A 18 10.16 -15.92 -1.99
CA SER A 18 9.99 -15.11 -3.19
C SER A 18 8.64 -15.42 -3.81
N PHE A 19 7.87 -14.39 -4.11
CA PHE A 19 6.53 -14.52 -4.66
C PHE A 19 6.50 -13.98 -6.08
N ASN A 20 5.78 -14.67 -6.96
CA ASN A 20 5.56 -14.19 -8.31
C ASN A 20 4.79 -12.87 -8.26
N ARG A 21 5.37 -11.84 -8.86
CA ARG A 21 4.86 -10.47 -8.81
C ARG A 21 3.53 -10.31 -9.56
N GLU A 22 3.40 -10.92 -10.75
CA GLU A 22 2.25 -10.68 -11.63
C GLU A 22 0.88 -10.88 -10.98
N PRO A 23 0.63 -11.99 -10.26
CA PRO A 23 -0.68 -12.18 -9.62
C PRO A 23 -0.96 -11.21 -8.48
N LEU A 24 0.04 -10.47 -8.02
CA LEU A 24 -0.08 -9.55 -6.90
C LEU A 24 -0.38 -8.11 -7.35
N LEU A 25 -0.28 -7.84 -8.65
CA LEU A 25 -0.49 -6.50 -9.18
C LEU A 25 -1.96 -6.10 -9.16
N GLU A 26 -2.20 -4.80 -8.97
CA GLU A 26 -3.53 -4.22 -9.10
C GLU A 26 -3.84 -3.89 -10.55
N LYS A 27 -5.13 -3.79 -10.87
CA LYS A 27 -5.57 -3.40 -12.21
C LYS A 27 -5.41 -1.91 -12.46
N ASN A 28 -5.50 -1.10 -11.40
CA ASN A 28 -5.32 0.35 -11.51
C ASN A 28 -3.84 0.67 -11.65
N GLU A 29 -3.45 1.29 -12.75
CA GLU A 29 -2.06 1.58 -13.07
C GLU A 29 -1.37 2.46 -12.02
N GLU A 30 -2.10 3.35 -11.36
CA GLU A 30 -1.51 4.28 -10.39
C GLU A 30 -1.07 3.58 -9.10
N ILE A 31 -1.68 2.45 -8.77
CA ILE A 31 -1.35 1.67 -7.57
C ILE A 31 -0.95 0.23 -7.91
N LYS A 32 -0.62 -0.01 -9.16
CA LYS A 32 -0.41 -1.34 -9.71
C LYS A 32 0.58 -2.18 -8.91
N ASP A 33 1.69 -1.59 -8.53
CA ASP A 33 2.77 -2.26 -7.81
C ASP A 33 2.95 -1.75 -6.38
N ASN A 34 1.89 -1.28 -5.77
CA ASN A 34 1.93 -0.83 -4.38
C ASN A 34 2.35 -1.98 -3.47
N SER A 35 3.46 -1.80 -2.76
CA SER A 35 4.06 -2.86 -1.94
C SER A 35 3.16 -3.32 -0.81
N PHE A 36 2.42 -2.41 -0.19
CA PHE A 36 1.49 -2.74 0.90
C PHE A 36 0.37 -3.65 0.40
N LEU A 37 -0.23 -3.31 -0.75
CA LEU A 37 -1.30 -4.12 -1.32
C LEU A 37 -0.80 -5.50 -1.74
N MET A 38 0.39 -5.57 -2.32
CA MET A 38 1.01 -6.85 -2.67
C MET A 38 1.24 -7.72 -1.43
N LEU A 39 1.74 -7.12 -0.35
CA LEU A 39 1.95 -7.85 0.90
C LEU A 39 0.63 -8.35 1.49
N LEU A 40 -0.42 -7.54 1.49
CA LEU A 40 -1.72 -7.95 1.98
C LEU A 40 -2.28 -9.16 1.20
N LYS A 41 -2.06 -9.19 -0.12
CA LYS A 41 -2.49 -10.34 -0.93
C LYS A 41 -1.75 -11.61 -0.52
N VAL A 42 -0.46 -11.52 -0.27
CA VAL A 42 0.33 -12.65 0.23
C VAL A 42 -0.20 -13.11 1.58
N LEU A 43 -0.39 -12.20 2.51
CA LEU A 43 -0.89 -12.51 3.85
C LEU A 43 -2.29 -13.12 3.81
N ASN A 44 -3.15 -12.61 2.97
CA ASN A 44 -4.50 -13.14 2.79
C ASN A 44 -4.47 -14.59 2.29
N ARG A 45 -3.62 -14.87 1.30
CA ARG A 45 -3.45 -16.24 0.79
C ARG A 45 -2.85 -17.19 1.83
N ALA A 46 -2.00 -16.65 2.71
CA ALA A 46 -1.40 -17.42 3.80
C ALA A 46 -2.37 -17.69 4.96
N GLY A 47 -3.58 -17.14 4.90
CA GLY A 47 -4.58 -17.35 5.95
C GLY A 47 -4.39 -16.46 7.18
N VAL A 48 -3.66 -15.37 7.05
CA VAL A 48 -3.49 -14.39 8.15
C VAL A 48 -4.81 -13.66 8.37
N LEU A 49 -5.26 -13.61 9.62
CA LEU A 49 -6.55 -13.00 9.97
C LEU A 49 -6.43 -11.59 10.53
N ASN A 50 -5.32 -11.27 11.16
CA ASN A 50 -5.12 -9.97 11.80
C ASN A 50 -3.77 -9.39 11.41
N VAL A 51 -3.78 -8.13 10.99
CA VAL A 51 -2.58 -7.39 10.61
C VAL A 51 -2.58 -6.06 11.33
N ALA A 52 -1.50 -5.77 12.05
CA ALA A 52 -1.27 -4.47 12.65
C ALA A 52 -0.26 -3.71 11.81
N CYS A 53 -0.63 -2.51 11.38
CA CYS A 53 0.18 -1.69 10.47
C CYS A 53 0.69 -0.45 11.19
N ALA A 54 1.97 -0.17 11.02
CA ALA A 54 2.59 1.04 11.50
C ALA A 54 3.40 1.69 10.38
N GLY A 55 3.38 3.02 10.33
CA GLY A 55 4.14 3.75 9.30
C GLY A 55 3.52 3.69 7.91
N LEU A 56 2.28 3.28 7.80
CA LEU A 56 1.52 3.30 6.54
C LEU A 56 0.62 4.52 6.50
N ASP A 57 1.25 5.68 6.42
CA ASP A 57 0.56 6.94 6.58
C ASP A 57 -0.35 7.30 5.41
N GLY A 58 -0.10 6.72 4.24
CA GLY A 58 -0.74 7.12 3.00
C GLY A 58 0.00 8.30 2.36
N TYR A 59 -0.56 8.84 1.30
CA TYR A 59 0.05 9.92 0.57
C TYR A 59 -0.48 11.28 1.02
N SER A 60 0.40 12.27 1.00
CA SER A 60 0.10 13.66 1.33
C SER A 60 0.24 14.52 0.08
N ASN A 61 -0.48 15.63 0.02
CA ASN A 61 -0.30 16.63 -1.03
C ASN A 61 0.90 17.55 -0.77
N LYS A 62 1.67 17.27 0.28
CA LYS A 62 2.94 17.95 0.60
C LYS A 62 4.11 17.11 0.11
N GLU A 63 5.30 17.67 0.08
CA GLU A 63 6.52 16.95 -0.35
C GLU A 63 7.15 16.18 0.81
N ASP A 64 6.37 15.34 1.46
CA ASP A 64 6.78 14.57 2.65
C ASP A 64 6.46 13.09 2.57
N ASN A 65 6.12 12.57 1.38
CA ASN A 65 5.70 11.18 1.21
C ASN A 65 6.85 10.18 1.32
N TYR A 66 8.09 10.62 1.10
CA TYR A 66 9.27 9.78 1.15
C TYR A 66 10.31 10.38 2.08
N TYR A 67 11.01 9.51 2.80
CA TYR A 67 12.11 9.92 3.65
C TYR A 67 13.16 10.74 2.88
N ASN A 68 13.48 10.33 1.66
CA ASN A 68 14.34 11.08 0.76
C ASN A 68 13.47 11.80 -0.27
N PRO A 69 13.40 13.15 -0.25
CA PRO A 69 12.56 13.91 -1.17
C PRO A 69 12.85 13.64 -2.65
N SER A 70 14.07 13.26 -2.99
CA SER A 70 14.43 12.95 -4.38
C SER A 70 13.72 11.70 -4.92
N MET A 71 13.15 10.87 -4.05
CA MET A 71 12.39 9.69 -4.45
C MET A 71 10.93 10.01 -4.74
N GLU A 72 10.48 11.21 -4.43
CA GLU A 72 9.08 11.58 -4.63
C GLU A 72 8.83 11.99 -6.08
N TYR A 73 7.85 11.35 -6.69
CA TYR A 73 7.39 11.72 -8.02
C TYR A 73 6.41 12.88 -7.92
N SER A 74 6.50 13.83 -8.85
CA SER A 74 5.62 15.00 -8.85
C SER A 74 4.13 14.65 -8.90
N PHE A 75 3.78 13.56 -9.61
CA PHE A 75 2.39 13.14 -9.69
C PHE A 75 1.83 12.66 -8.34
N VAL A 76 2.68 12.10 -7.47
CA VAL A 76 2.25 11.65 -6.14
C VAL A 76 1.71 12.82 -5.33
N LYS A 77 2.45 13.93 -5.32
CA LYS A 77 2.06 15.15 -4.63
C LYS A 77 0.70 15.67 -5.11
N ASN A 78 0.47 15.65 -6.43
CA ASN A 78 -0.74 16.19 -7.02
C ASN A 78 -1.92 15.20 -6.99
N ALA A 79 -1.64 13.92 -6.85
CA ALA A 79 -2.64 12.87 -6.92
C ALA A 79 -2.86 12.14 -5.59
N ALA A 80 -2.34 12.68 -4.49
CA ALA A 80 -2.40 12.01 -3.17
C ALA A 80 -3.82 11.58 -2.79
N TYR A 81 -4.79 12.43 -2.99
CA TYR A 81 -6.18 12.13 -2.70
C TYR A 81 -6.68 10.91 -3.49
N TYR A 82 -6.40 10.89 -4.79
CA TYR A 82 -6.80 9.78 -5.65
C TYR A 82 -6.09 8.48 -5.27
N LEU A 83 -4.79 8.55 -5.01
CA LEU A 83 -4.02 7.37 -4.61
C LEU A 83 -4.56 6.78 -3.31
N ASN A 84 -4.82 7.62 -2.32
CA ASN A 84 -5.36 7.18 -1.05
C ASN A 84 -6.74 6.54 -1.22
N ASN A 85 -7.61 7.13 -2.03
CA ASN A 85 -8.93 6.59 -2.29
C ASN A 85 -8.90 5.26 -3.03
N HIS A 86 -8.04 5.13 -4.02
CA HIS A 86 -7.88 3.85 -4.73
C HIS A 86 -7.42 2.76 -3.78
N ILE A 87 -6.47 3.05 -2.91
CA ILE A 87 -5.97 2.09 -1.94
C ILE A 87 -7.06 1.75 -0.92
N LYS A 88 -7.80 2.73 -0.40
CA LYS A 88 -8.93 2.48 0.51
C LYS A 88 -9.96 1.54 -0.11
N ASN A 89 -10.29 1.74 -1.37
CA ASN A 89 -11.24 0.88 -2.06
C ASN A 89 -10.73 -0.55 -2.18
N VAL A 90 -9.44 -0.73 -2.47
CA VAL A 90 -8.84 -2.07 -2.51
C VAL A 90 -8.85 -2.70 -1.12
N LEU A 91 -8.59 -1.93 -0.07
CA LEU A 91 -8.62 -2.45 1.30
C LEU A 91 -9.98 -3.04 1.69
N LEU A 92 -11.07 -2.50 1.15
CA LEU A 92 -12.41 -3.04 1.40
C LEU A 92 -12.59 -4.45 0.83
N ASP A 93 -11.81 -4.84 -0.16
CA ASP A 93 -11.88 -6.17 -0.75
C ASP A 93 -11.23 -7.24 0.15
N PHE A 94 -10.45 -6.84 1.15
CA PHE A 94 -9.82 -7.76 2.10
C PHE A 94 -10.75 -8.04 3.29
N SER A 95 -11.91 -8.64 3.01
CA SER A 95 -12.94 -8.89 4.03
C SER A 95 -12.52 -9.93 5.08
N ASN A 96 -11.56 -10.79 4.76
CA ASN A 96 -11.09 -11.85 5.64
C ASN A 96 -9.92 -11.45 6.53
N ILE A 97 -9.35 -10.28 6.31
CA ILE A 97 -8.25 -9.77 7.13
C ILE A 97 -8.74 -8.57 7.93
N ASN A 98 -8.49 -8.62 9.22
CA ASN A 98 -8.70 -7.48 10.09
C ASN A 98 -7.42 -6.61 10.07
N ILE A 99 -7.49 -5.45 9.44
CA ILE A 99 -6.36 -4.54 9.30
C ILE A 99 -6.52 -3.43 10.34
N ASN A 100 -5.53 -3.32 11.21
CA ASN A 100 -5.50 -2.32 12.26
C ASN A 100 -4.30 -1.39 12.09
N PHE A 101 -4.54 -0.09 12.01
CA PHE A 101 -3.47 0.91 11.90
C PHE A 101 -3.13 1.41 13.30
N VAL A 102 -1.93 1.10 13.77
CA VAL A 102 -1.45 1.51 15.10
C VAL A 102 -0.85 2.91 15.12
N THR A 103 -0.55 3.46 13.94
CA THR A 103 -0.18 4.86 13.74
C THR A 103 -1.20 5.52 12.83
N TYR A 104 -1.22 6.87 12.81
CA TYR A 104 -2.14 7.60 11.93
C TYR A 104 -1.92 7.20 10.47
N SER A 105 -3.03 7.13 9.72
CA SER A 105 -2.99 6.86 8.30
C SER A 105 -4.13 7.60 7.58
N HIS A 106 -3.82 8.17 6.43
CA HIS A 106 -4.84 8.76 5.54
C HIS A 106 -5.85 7.71 5.06
N TYR A 107 -5.51 6.43 5.13
CA TYR A 107 -6.45 5.36 4.79
C TYR A 107 -7.57 5.20 5.82
N LEU A 108 -7.41 5.77 7.01
CA LEU A 108 -8.45 5.86 8.03
C LEU A 108 -9.38 7.05 7.84
N ASP A 109 -9.00 8.01 7.00
CA ASP A 109 -9.82 9.18 6.76
C ASP A 109 -11.14 8.73 6.13
N GLN A 110 -12.24 9.15 6.72
CA GLN A 110 -13.54 8.87 6.11
C GLN A 110 -13.62 9.64 4.80
N GLU A 111 -14.26 9.01 3.79
CA GLU A 111 -14.77 9.78 2.68
C GLU A 111 -15.65 10.85 3.29
N ASP A 112 -15.09 12.01 3.38
CA ASP A 112 -15.77 13.10 4.01
C ASP A 112 -17.01 13.41 3.22
N SER A 113 -18.13 13.63 3.91
CA SER A 113 -19.29 14.21 3.27
C SER A 113 -18.93 15.52 2.58
N ASN A 114 -17.87 16.17 2.98
CA ASN A 114 -17.28 17.29 2.27
C ASN A 114 -16.84 16.92 0.88
N ASP A 115 -16.22 15.77 0.71
CA ASP A 115 -15.82 15.30 -0.61
C ASP A 115 -17.01 15.09 -1.49
N ALA A 116 -18.09 14.60 -0.93
CA ALA A 116 -19.35 14.44 -1.65
C ALA A 116 -20.06 15.76 -1.93
N ALA A 117 -19.76 16.78 -1.19
CA ALA A 117 -20.35 18.11 -1.36
C ALA A 117 -19.67 18.94 -2.46
N PHE A 118 -18.61 18.49 -2.98
CA PHE A 118 -17.80 19.21 -3.97
C PHE A 118 -18.36 19.11 -5.36
#